data_1022a30e45114582d8d13d779d8f44e2
#
_entry.id   1022a30e45114582d8d13d779d8f44e2
#
_cell.length_a   1.000
_cell.length_b   1.000
_cell.length_c   1.000
_cell.angle_alpha   90.00
_cell.angle_beta   90.00
_cell.angle_gamma   90.00
#
_symmetry.space_group_name_H-M   'P 1'
#
loop_
_entity.id
_entity.type
_entity.pdbx_description
1 polymer ?
#
loop_
_entity_poly.entity_id
_entity_poly.type
_entity_poly.pdbx_seq_one_letter_code
_entity_poly.pdbx_strand_id
1 'polypeptide(L)'
;MSASASPYCTAEVGTPLPVMNSMKGKSLQLKKSLSLRASAIQISGRLLKCSASSNKDSFLDLHPEISLLRGDVNKPSTVSPIQDHSGSNNEARIKVIGVGGGGSNAVNRMIESEMKGVEFWIVNTDLQAMRLSPVFPENRLQIGRELTRGLGAGGNPEIGMNAAKESKQAIEEALSGADMVFVTAGMGGGTGTGGAPIIAGVAKSLGILTVGIVTTPFSFEGRRRAVQAQEGISSLRENVDTLIVIPNDKLLTAVSMATPVTEAFNLADDILRQGVRGISDIITIPGLVNVDFADVRAIMENASSSLMGIGTATGKTRARDAALNAIQSPLLDIGIERATGIVWNITGGTDLTLFEVNAAAEVIYDLVDPTANLIFGAVIDPNLSGQVSITLIATGFKRLQEAEGRELSQQAAAESSVRRPMLGGVEVPEFLRKKGGSRFPMA
;
A
#
# COMPACT_ATOMS: atom_id res chain seq x y z
N MET A 1 -68.65 -16.72 -10.25
CA MET A 1 -69.17 -17.43 -9.03
C MET A 1 -68.14 -17.25 -7.96
N SER A 2 -68.53 -16.47 -6.97
CA SER A 2 -68.26 -16.39 -5.51
C SER A 2 -66.79 -16.33 -5.11
N ALA A 3 -66.19 -15.20 -4.70
CA ALA A 3 -66.53 -14.33 -3.51
C ALA A 3 -66.44 -15.06 -2.16
N SER A 4 -65.40 -14.68 -1.37
CA SER A 4 -65.44 -14.46 0.09
C SER A 4 -64.03 -14.02 0.52
N ALA A 5 -63.73 -12.79 0.86
CA ALA A 5 -64.08 -12.02 2.07
C ALA A 5 -63.13 -12.32 3.23
N SER A 6 -62.36 -11.29 3.54
CA SER A 6 -61.57 -10.98 4.76
C SER A 6 -62.39 -11.07 6.07
N PRO A 7 -61.75 -11.18 7.22
CA PRO A 7 -62.07 -10.14 8.18
C PRO A 7 -60.84 -9.48 8.87
N TYR A 8 -61.08 -8.25 9.14
CA TYR A 8 -60.40 -7.30 10.02
C TYR A 8 -60.12 -7.81 11.44
N CYS A 9 -59.01 -7.36 12.04
CA CYS A 9 -58.96 -7.21 13.46
C CYS A 9 -58.32 -5.84 13.80
N THR A 10 -59.00 -5.17 14.67
CA THR A 10 -59.01 -3.79 15.08
C THR A 10 -57.86 -3.40 15.98
N ALA A 11 -57.46 -2.14 15.84
CA ALA A 11 -56.56 -1.40 16.70
C ALA A 11 -57.06 -1.24 18.12
N GLU A 12 -56.20 -1.32 19.12
CA GLU A 12 -56.42 -0.71 20.44
C GLU A 12 -55.44 0.44 20.67
N VAL A 13 -56.03 1.55 21.02
CA VAL A 13 -55.46 2.84 21.35
C VAL A 13 -55.03 2.79 22.82
N GLY A 14 -53.76 2.95 23.09
CA GLY A 14 -53.21 3.12 24.44
C GLY A 14 -52.75 4.56 24.68
N THR A 15 -53.30 5.14 25.67
CA THR A 15 -53.34 6.50 26.23
C THR A 15 -51.96 7.19 26.42
N PRO A 16 -51.94 8.55 26.44
CA PRO A 16 -50.73 9.36 26.54
C PRO A 16 -50.28 9.59 27.99
N LEU A 17 -48.97 9.66 28.19
CA LEU A 17 -48.32 10.07 29.44
C LEU A 17 -48.26 11.60 29.55
N PRO A 18 -48.25 12.15 30.79
CA PRO A 18 -48.49 13.57 31.03
C PRO A 18 -47.24 14.44 30.83
N VAL A 19 -47.53 15.61 30.30
CA VAL A 19 -46.66 16.79 30.24
C VAL A 19 -46.34 17.25 31.66
N MET A 20 -45.07 17.38 32.02
CA MET A 20 -44.66 18.10 33.21
C MET A 20 -43.92 19.38 32.85
N ASN A 21 -44.48 20.44 33.41
CA ASN A 21 -44.20 21.84 33.25
C ASN A 21 -42.77 22.31 33.48
N SER A 22 -42.43 23.26 32.65
CA SER A 22 -41.57 24.42 32.85
C SER A 22 -41.29 24.82 34.31
N MET A 23 -40.01 24.85 34.69
CA MET A 23 -39.54 25.78 35.70
C MET A 23 -38.36 26.59 35.17
N LYS A 24 -38.63 27.87 34.99
CA LYS A 24 -37.64 28.95 34.88
C LYS A 24 -36.84 29.04 36.19
N GLY A 25 -35.52 28.98 36.11
CA GLY A 25 -34.63 29.15 37.26
C GLY A 25 -33.26 29.69 36.87
N LYS A 26 -33.16 31.00 36.80
CA LYS A 26 -32.02 31.89 37.17
C LYS A 26 -30.59 31.44 36.87
N SER A 27 -30.01 32.15 35.95
CA SER A 27 -28.56 32.30 35.77
C SER A 27 -27.88 32.79 37.05
N LEU A 28 -26.91 32.03 37.56
CA LEU A 28 -25.97 32.53 38.56
C LEU A 28 -24.60 32.60 37.89
N GLN A 29 -24.22 33.82 37.54
CA GLN A 29 -22.89 34.22 37.19
C GLN A 29 -22.00 34.13 38.44
N LEU A 30 -21.07 33.21 38.51
CA LEU A 30 -20.00 33.25 39.49
C LEU A 30 -18.67 33.57 38.78
N LYS A 31 -18.44 34.87 38.60
CA LYS A 31 -17.11 35.39 38.36
C LYS A 31 -16.35 35.34 39.69
N LYS A 32 -15.44 34.40 39.87
CA LYS A 32 -14.37 34.47 40.87
C LYS A 32 -13.08 34.80 40.17
N SER A 33 -12.73 36.07 40.14
CA SER A 33 -11.40 36.60 39.92
C SER A 33 -10.53 36.27 41.14
N LEU A 34 -9.57 35.35 40.99
CA LEU A 34 -8.50 35.22 41.95
C LEU A 34 -7.34 36.13 41.50
N SER A 35 -7.26 37.30 42.11
CA SER A 35 -6.09 38.14 42.07
C SER A 35 -5.03 37.57 43.05
N LEU A 36 -3.98 36.93 42.51
CA LEU A 36 -2.80 36.63 43.28
C LEU A 36 -1.97 37.92 43.42
N ARG A 37 -1.98 38.50 44.60
CA ARG A 37 -1.05 39.52 45.01
C ARG A 37 0.34 38.91 45.10
N ALA A 38 1.24 39.33 44.22
CA ALA A 38 2.66 39.11 44.36
C ALA A 38 3.19 39.97 45.52
N SER A 39 3.53 39.35 46.64
CA SER A 39 4.30 39.95 47.71
C SER A 39 5.77 39.92 47.31
N ALA A 40 6.28 41.06 46.98
CA ALA A 40 7.73 41.25 46.81
C ALA A 40 8.43 41.09 48.16
N ILE A 41 9.20 40.04 48.34
CA ILE A 41 10.17 39.91 49.42
C ILE A 41 11.53 40.35 48.86
N GLN A 42 11.94 41.56 49.24
CA GLN A 42 13.33 42.01 49.09
C GLN A 42 14.19 41.22 50.06
N ILE A 43 15.06 40.35 49.54
CA ILE A 43 16.20 39.83 50.30
C ILE A 43 17.46 40.42 49.69
N SER A 44 18.17 41.18 50.53
CA SER A 44 19.38 41.88 50.26
C SER A 44 20.51 41.00 49.73
N GLY A 45 21.28 41.56 48.83
CA GLY A 45 22.35 40.91 48.11
C GLY A 45 23.44 40.24 48.95
N ARG A 46 23.80 39.08 48.48
CA ARG A 46 25.17 38.55 48.49
C ARG A 46 25.37 37.77 47.18
N LEU A 47 26.20 38.31 46.33
CA LEU A 47 26.82 37.58 45.23
C LEU A 47 27.67 36.44 45.84
N LEU A 48 27.15 35.22 45.79
CA LEU A 48 27.96 34.05 45.95
C LEU A 48 28.58 33.73 44.58
N LYS A 49 29.85 34.05 44.42
CA LYS A 49 30.68 33.48 43.36
C LYS A 49 30.78 31.99 43.62
N CYS A 50 30.03 31.19 42.86
CA CYS A 50 30.32 29.77 42.74
C CYS A 50 31.59 29.61 41.90
N SER A 51 32.71 29.38 42.57
CA SER A 51 33.88 28.81 41.94
C SER A 51 33.54 27.40 41.50
N ALA A 52 33.55 27.13 40.19
CA ALA A 52 33.45 25.79 39.66
C ALA A 52 34.69 25.00 40.11
N SER A 53 34.51 24.18 41.13
CA SER A 53 35.45 23.10 41.47
C SER A 53 35.39 22.10 40.33
N SER A 54 36.47 21.94 39.59
CA SER A 54 36.65 20.87 38.61
C SER A 54 36.78 19.55 39.36
N ASN A 55 35.65 18.88 39.56
CA ASN A 55 35.68 17.45 39.86
C ASN A 55 36.08 16.74 38.57
N LYS A 56 37.30 16.25 38.53
CA LYS A 56 37.71 15.25 37.53
C LYS A 56 36.82 14.02 37.75
N ASP A 57 36.03 13.70 36.76
CA ASP A 57 35.22 12.49 36.75
C ASP A 57 36.16 11.28 36.85
N SER A 58 36.21 10.66 38.01
CA SER A 58 37.01 9.48 38.29
C SER A 58 36.65 8.27 37.44
N PHE A 59 35.55 8.32 36.70
CA PHE A 59 35.10 7.28 35.79
C PHE A 59 35.92 7.25 34.47
N LEU A 60 36.40 8.42 34.01
CA LEU A 60 37.17 8.51 32.77
C LEU A 60 38.61 8.08 32.91
N ASP A 61 39.18 8.07 34.14
CA ASP A 61 40.52 7.59 34.42
C ASP A 61 40.60 6.04 34.45
N LEU A 62 39.45 5.33 34.52
CA LEU A 62 39.37 3.87 34.54
C LEU A 62 39.32 3.22 33.13
N HIS A 63 39.03 4.02 32.10
CA HIS A 63 38.91 3.54 30.72
C HIS A 63 39.69 4.46 29.75
N PRO A 64 40.98 4.27 29.58
CA PRO A 64 41.82 5.13 28.73
C PRO A 64 41.45 5.04 27.24
N GLU A 65 40.77 4.01 26.83
CA GLU A 65 40.28 3.82 25.42
C GLU A 65 39.19 4.84 25.06
N ILE A 66 38.42 5.33 26.03
CA ILE A 66 37.36 6.34 25.78
C ILE A 66 37.95 7.75 25.61
N SER A 67 39.16 7.99 26.14
CA SER A 67 39.82 9.29 26.01
C SER A 67 40.29 9.60 24.57
N LEU A 68 40.49 8.59 23.76
CA LEU A 68 40.88 8.73 22.34
C LEU A 68 39.73 9.23 21.44
N LEU A 69 38.51 9.16 21.90
CA LEU A 69 37.33 9.71 21.22
C LEU A 69 37.13 11.22 21.50
N ARG A 70 37.91 11.81 22.38
CA ARG A 70 37.89 13.21 22.62
C ARG A 70 38.80 13.93 21.63
N GLY A 71 38.29 14.13 20.39
CA GLY A 71 38.92 15.00 19.42
C GLY A 71 39.12 16.39 20.03
N ASP A 72 40.29 16.99 19.76
CA ASP A 72 40.69 18.32 20.18
C ASP A 72 39.58 19.35 19.95
N VAL A 73 38.96 19.82 21.05
CA VAL A 73 37.86 20.82 21.05
C VAL A 73 38.39 22.23 20.74
N ASN A 74 39.65 22.40 20.35
CA ASN A 74 40.29 23.71 20.15
C ASN A 74 40.69 24.04 18.72
N LYS A 75 40.08 23.40 17.72
CA LYS A 75 40.06 23.98 16.37
C LYS A 75 38.65 24.47 16.09
N PRO A 76 38.43 25.74 15.76
CA PRO A 76 37.18 26.16 15.16
C PRO A 76 37.14 25.50 13.76
N SER A 77 36.51 24.33 13.68
CA SER A 77 36.01 23.85 12.41
C SER A 77 35.00 24.87 11.96
N THR A 78 35.35 25.67 10.99
CA THR A 78 34.40 26.43 10.19
C THR A 78 33.55 25.39 9.47
N VAL A 79 32.58 24.82 10.18
CA VAL A 79 31.41 24.26 9.56
C VAL A 79 30.69 25.45 8.97
N SER A 80 30.85 25.65 7.68
CA SER A 80 30.04 26.61 6.95
C SER A 80 28.59 26.26 7.30
N PRO A 81 27.78 27.25 7.78
CA PRO A 81 26.36 26.97 7.93
C PRO A 81 25.88 26.47 6.56
N ILE A 82 25.22 25.33 6.56
CA ILE A 82 24.47 24.86 5.39
C ILE A 82 23.58 26.06 5.07
N GLN A 83 23.91 26.74 3.97
CA GLN A 83 23.04 27.79 3.46
C GLN A 83 21.77 27.06 3.06
N ASP A 84 20.71 27.28 3.84
CA ASP A 84 19.37 27.00 3.39
C ASP A 84 19.18 27.74 2.07
N HIS A 85 19.44 27.03 0.97
CA HIS A 85 18.96 27.46 -0.31
C HIS A 85 17.44 27.30 -0.25
N SER A 86 16.80 28.35 0.21
CA SER A 86 15.36 28.56 0.12
C SER A 86 14.91 28.26 -1.29
N GLY A 87 14.35 27.04 -1.51
CA GLY A 87 13.71 26.75 -2.77
C GLY A 87 13.75 25.33 -3.32
N SER A 88 14.47 24.38 -2.71
CA SER A 88 14.28 22.96 -3.06
C SER A 88 14.05 22.18 -1.78
N ASN A 89 12.81 21.81 -1.53
CA ASN A 89 12.52 20.76 -0.58
C ASN A 89 13.25 19.50 -1.09
N ASN A 90 14.29 19.08 -0.35
CA ASN A 90 15.02 17.82 -0.62
C ASN A 90 14.21 16.59 -0.18
N GLU A 91 12.90 16.74 -0.01
CA GLU A 91 12.00 15.65 0.32
C GLU A 91 11.59 14.92 -0.96
N ALA A 92 11.57 13.59 -0.91
CA ALA A 92 11.12 12.77 -2.04
C ALA A 92 9.65 13.08 -2.39
N ARG A 93 9.39 13.42 -3.65
CA ARG A 93 8.05 13.73 -4.14
C ARG A 93 7.35 12.43 -4.54
N ILE A 94 6.37 12.05 -3.74
CA ILE A 94 5.58 10.82 -3.92
C ILE A 94 4.21 11.19 -4.48
N LYS A 95 3.83 10.59 -5.60
CA LYS A 95 2.47 10.73 -6.17
C LYS A 95 1.71 9.41 -6.08
N VAL A 96 0.43 9.50 -5.75
CA VAL A 96 -0.49 8.36 -5.72
C VAL A 96 -1.54 8.56 -6.80
N ILE A 97 -1.59 7.66 -7.76
CA ILE A 97 -2.47 7.74 -8.92
C ILE A 97 -3.52 6.63 -8.84
N GLY A 98 -4.76 7.02 -8.59
CA GLY A 98 -5.91 6.13 -8.62
C GLY A 98 -6.45 6.00 -10.04
N VAL A 99 -6.39 4.79 -10.62
CA VAL A 99 -6.80 4.52 -12.00
C VAL A 99 -8.14 3.81 -12.04
N GLY A 100 -9.10 4.40 -12.73
CA GLY A 100 -10.47 3.89 -12.85
C GLY A 100 -11.28 4.01 -11.56
N GLY A 101 -12.45 3.38 -11.50
CA GLY A 101 -13.36 3.52 -10.36
C GLY A 101 -12.77 3.00 -9.04
N GLY A 102 -12.24 1.79 -9.01
CA GLY A 102 -11.63 1.21 -7.81
C GLY A 102 -10.43 2.00 -7.30
N GLY A 103 -9.52 2.40 -8.20
CA GLY A 103 -8.38 3.24 -7.82
C GLY A 103 -8.80 4.63 -7.31
N SER A 104 -9.80 5.24 -7.94
CA SER A 104 -10.35 6.53 -7.48
C SER A 104 -10.98 6.42 -6.08
N ASN A 105 -11.69 5.33 -5.78
CA ASN A 105 -12.27 5.10 -4.45
C ASN A 105 -11.19 4.91 -3.38
N ALA A 106 -10.14 4.16 -3.69
CA ALA A 106 -9.01 3.99 -2.78
C ALA A 106 -8.33 5.34 -2.47
N VAL A 107 -8.08 6.18 -3.49
CA VAL A 107 -7.51 7.53 -3.30
C VAL A 107 -8.44 8.41 -2.47
N ASN A 108 -9.74 8.38 -2.72
CA ASN A 108 -10.71 9.15 -1.92
C ASN A 108 -10.60 8.78 -0.43
N ARG A 109 -10.47 7.50 -0.11
CA ARG A 109 -10.27 7.04 1.28
C ARG A 109 -8.94 7.46 1.87
N MET A 110 -7.87 7.48 1.06
CA MET A 110 -6.57 7.97 1.51
C MET A 110 -6.65 9.44 1.94
N ILE A 111 -7.38 10.25 1.20
CA ILE A 111 -7.65 11.66 1.53
C ILE A 111 -8.51 11.77 2.78
N GLU A 112 -9.61 11.00 2.89
CA GLU A 112 -10.49 10.98 4.06
C GLU A 112 -9.74 10.57 5.35
N SER A 113 -8.71 9.74 5.22
CA SER A 113 -7.84 9.33 6.35
C SER A 113 -6.71 10.31 6.65
N GLU A 114 -6.73 11.50 6.06
CA GLU A 114 -5.72 12.58 6.26
C GLU A 114 -4.26 12.13 6.05
N MET A 115 -4.02 11.25 5.09
CA MET A 115 -2.68 10.78 4.76
C MET A 115 -1.84 11.95 4.23
N LYS A 116 -0.64 12.17 4.80
CA LYS A 116 0.25 13.30 4.51
C LYS A 116 1.49 12.86 3.73
N GLY A 117 2.21 13.83 3.17
CA GLY A 117 3.48 13.58 2.50
C GLY A 117 3.37 13.01 1.08
N VAL A 118 2.15 12.90 0.53
CA VAL A 118 1.89 12.38 -0.81
C VAL A 118 0.94 13.28 -1.59
N GLU A 119 1.12 13.36 -2.90
CA GLU A 119 0.25 14.07 -3.82
C GLU A 119 -0.73 13.09 -4.48
N PHE A 120 -2.03 13.39 -4.37
CA PHE A 120 -3.08 12.50 -4.88
C PHE A 120 -3.58 12.92 -6.25
N TRP A 121 -3.66 11.94 -7.15
CA TRP A 121 -4.22 12.07 -8.50
C TRP A 121 -5.25 10.99 -8.77
N ILE A 122 -6.28 11.33 -9.54
CA ILE A 122 -7.22 10.35 -10.09
C ILE A 122 -7.22 10.42 -11.61
N VAL A 123 -7.18 9.27 -12.24
CA VAL A 123 -7.21 9.09 -13.69
C VAL A 123 -8.39 8.20 -14.06
N ASN A 124 -9.37 8.72 -14.77
CA ASN A 124 -10.56 7.95 -15.11
C ASN A 124 -11.11 8.34 -16.49
N THR A 125 -11.86 7.41 -17.08
CA THR A 125 -12.67 7.63 -18.29
C THR A 125 -14.10 8.09 -17.98
N ASP A 126 -14.55 7.96 -16.71
CA ASP A 126 -15.87 8.36 -16.23
C ASP A 126 -15.81 9.72 -15.54
N LEU A 127 -16.40 10.71 -16.20
CA LEU A 127 -16.42 12.09 -15.72
C LEU A 127 -17.34 12.28 -14.49
N GLN A 128 -18.40 11.47 -14.36
CA GLN A 128 -19.33 11.59 -13.23
C GLN A 128 -18.66 11.14 -11.92
N ALA A 129 -17.96 10.00 -11.95
CA ALA A 129 -17.20 9.52 -10.80
C ALA A 129 -16.12 10.53 -10.38
N MET A 130 -15.44 11.15 -11.34
CA MET A 130 -14.40 12.14 -11.04
C MET A 130 -14.94 13.41 -10.38
N ARG A 131 -16.14 13.85 -10.72
CA ARG A 131 -16.74 15.06 -10.13
C ARG A 131 -17.08 14.91 -8.66
N LEU A 132 -17.39 13.69 -8.24
CA LEU A 132 -17.74 13.36 -6.85
C LEU A 132 -16.51 13.15 -5.94
N SER A 133 -15.31 13.06 -6.50
CA SER A 133 -14.08 12.83 -5.76
C SER A 133 -13.67 14.06 -4.93
N PRO A 134 -13.11 13.89 -3.71
CA PRO A 134 -12.53 14.97 -2.91
C PRO A 134 -11.17 15.48 -3.43
N VAL A 135 -10.54 14.81 -4.40
CA VAL A 135 -9.28 15.23 -5.02
C VAL A 135 -9.42 16.63 -5.62
N PHE A 136 -8.39 17.46 -5.56
CA PHE A 136 -8.40 18.78 -6.19
C PHE A 136 -8.68 18.69 -7.70
N PRO A 137 -9.46 19.62 -8.26
CA PRO A 137 -9.84 19.58 -9.69
C PRO A 137 -8.66 19.51 -10.67
N GLU A 138 -7.53 20.15 -10.34
CA GLU A 138 -6.29 20.13 -11.09
C GLU A 138 -5.62 18.77 -11.15
N ASN A 139 -5.82 17.94 -10.12
CA ASN A 139 -5.26 16.59 -10.01
C ASN A 139 -6.24 15.52 -10.52
N ARG A 140 -7.28 15.89 -11.22
CA ARG A 140 -8.25 14.97 -11.84
C ARG A 140 -8.01 14.91 -13.33
N LEU A 141 -7.43 13.82 -13.80
CA LEU A 141 -7.10 13.61 -15.20
C LEU A 141 -8.16 12.75 -15.90
N GLN A 142 -8.95 13.33 -16.76
CA GLN A 142 -9.85 12.59 -17.65
C GLN A 142 -9.08 12.08 -18.85
N ILE A 143 -9.06 10.75 -19.05
CA ILE A 143 -8.44 10.09 -20.20
C ILE A 143 -9.48 9.63 -21.22
N GLY A 144 -9.09 9.53 -22.50
CA GLY A 144 -9.93 9.04 -23.57
C GLY A 144 -11.16 9.90 -23.84
N ARG A 145 -11.00 11.23 -23.90
CA ARG A 145 -12.12 12.16 -24.09
C ARG A 145 -12.88 11.92 -25.39
N GLU A 146 -12.17 11.63 -26.46
CA GLU A 146 -12.78 11.36 -27.78
C GLU A 146 -13.40 9.96 -27.80
N LEU A 147 -12.67 8.99 -27.30
CA LEU A 147 -13.05 7.58 -27.34
C LEU A 147 -14.26 7.26 -26.43
N THR A 148 -14.27 7.76 -25.19
CA THR A 148 -15.28 7.41 -24.18
C THR A 148 -16.33 8.49 -23.95
N ARG A 149 -16.08 9.72 -24.38
CA ARG A 149 -16.93 10.89 -24.15
C ARG A 149 -17.30 11.12 -22.67
N GLY A 150 -16.46 10.63 -21.75
CA GLY A 150 -16.72 10.74 -20.32
C GLY A 150 -17.71 9.73 -19.73
N LEU A 151 -18.11 8.71 -20.51
CA LEU A 151 -19.10 7.70 -20.11
C LEU A 151 -18.47 6.41 -19.55
N GLY A 152 -17.14 6.36 -19.43
CA GLY A 152 -16.43 5.19 -18.96
C GLY A 152 -16.02 4.22 -20.06
N ALA A 153 -15.22 3.20 -19.72
CA ALA A 153 -14.71 2.18 -20.66
C ALA A 153 -15.64 0.95 -20.82
N GLY A 154 -16.82 0.94 -20.18
CA GLY A 154 -17.80 -0.12 -20.32
C GLY A 154 -17.32 -1.54 -19.93
N GLY A 155 -16.32 -1.66 -19.06
CA GLY A 155 -15.73 -2.94 -18.64
C GLY A 155 -14.85 -3.60 -19.72
N ASN A 156 -14.44 -2.88 -20.76
CA ASN A 156 -13.50 -3.36 -21.78
C ASN A 156 -12.09 -2.80 -21.55
N PRO A 157 -11.09 -3.64 -21.23
CA PRO A 157 -9.71 -3.20 -21.01
C PRO A 157 -9.05 -2.56 -22.23
N GLU A 158 -9.39 -2.98 -23.46
CA GLU A 158 -8.85 -2.39 -24.68
C GLU A 158 -9.24 -0.92 -24.82
N ILE A 159 -10.48 -0.57 -24.46
CA ILE A 159 -10.94 0.84 -24.44
C ILE A 159 -10.16 1.62 -23.40
N GLY A 160 -9.96 1.05 -22.21
CA GLY A 160 -9.14 1.69 -21.15
C GLY A 160 -7.69 1.93 -21.58
N MET A 161 -7.09 0.95 -22.24
CA MET A 161 -5.73 1.04 -22.79
C MET A 161 -5.63 2.12 -23.86
N ASN A 162 -6.57 2.15 -24.82
CA ASN A 162 -6.55 3.13 -25.89
C ASN A 162 -6.83 4.55 -25.36
N ALA A 163 -7.72 4.70 -24.36
CA ALA A 163 -7.96 5.96 -23.67
C ALA A 163 -6.71 6.50 -22.97
N ALA A 164 -5.93 5.64 -22.34
CA ALA A 164 -4.66 6.03 -21.74
C ALA A 164 -3.60 6.39 -22.80
N LYS A 165 -3.54 5.67 -23.92
CA LYS A 165 -2.65 6.01 -25.05
C LYS A 165 -3.01 7.34 -25.69
N GLU A 166 -4.30 7.64 -25.88
CA GLU A 166 -4.80 8.92 -26.39
C GLU A 166 -4.31 10.09 -25.52
N SER A 167 -4.30 9.89 -24.21
CA SER A 167 -3.98 10.93 -23.23
C SER A 167 -2.54 10.88 -22.72
N LYS A 168 -1.63 10.22 -23.44
CA LYS A 168 -0.25 9.94 -22.97
C LYS A 168 0.48 11.20 -22.54
N GLN A 169 0.40 12.28 -23.31
CA GLN A 169 1.08 13.53 -23.00
C GLN A 169 0.58 14.16 -21.67
N ALA A 170 -0.74 14.15 -21.44
CA ALA A 170 -1.31 14.65 -20.19
C ALA A 170 -0.92 13.78 -18.99
N ILE A 171 -0.73 12.47 -19.20
CA ILE A 171 -0.20 11.55 -18.18
C ILE A 171 1.26 11.89 -17.88
N GLU A 172 2.09 12.14 -18.88
CA GLU A 172 3.50 12.54 -18.72
C GLU A 172 3.62 13.84 -17.92
N GLU A 173 2.78 14.83 -18.21
CA GLU A 173 2.72 16.10 -17.47
C GLU A 173 2.32 15.88 -16.00
N ALA A 174 1.31 15.04 -15.74
CA ALA A 174 0.85 14.72 -14.39
C ALA A 174 1.90 13.97 -13.56
N LEU A 175 2.72 13.13 -14.20
CA LEU A 175 3.80 12.36 -13.56
C LEU A 175 5.06 13.18 -13.35
N SER A 176 5.25 14.23 -14.10
CA SER A 176 6.47 15.04 -14.09
C SER A 176 6.84 15.50 -12.69
N GLY A 177 8.14 15.40 -12.37
CA GLY A 177 8.71 15.87 -11.11
C GLY A 177 8.44 14.96 -9.90
N ALA A 178 7.88 13.77 -10.07
CA ALA A 178 7.80 12.76 -9.02
C ALA A 178 9.09 11.93 -8.96
N ASP A 179 9.50 11.55 -7.75
CA ASP A 179 10.59 10.61 -7.50
C ASP A 179 10.05 9.17 -7.40
N MET A 180 8.80 9.04 -6.92
CA MET A 180 8.09 7.77 -6.78
C MET A 180 6.62 7.92 -7.14
N VAL A 181 6.06 6.90 -7.77
CA VAL A 181 4.64 6.85 -8.15
C VAL A 181 4.02 5.54 -7.69
N PHE A 182 2.94 5.65 -6.94
CA PHE A 182 2.03 4.54 -6.67
C PHE A 182 0.92 4.54 -7.70
N VAL A 183 0.77 3.44 -8.43
CA VAL A 183 -0.35 3.20 -9.33
C VAL A 183 -1.33 2.26 -8.64
N THR A 184 -2.46 2.78 -8.18
CA THR A 184 -3.50 1.98 -7.54
C THR A 184 -4.71 1.78 -8.45
N ALA A 185 -5.17 0.53 -8.56
CA ALA A 185 -6.30 0.18 -9.41
C ALA A 185 -7.03 -1.07 -8.93
N GLY A 186 -8.34 -1.11 -9.14
CA GLY A 186 -9.11 -2.35 -9.09
C GLY A 186 -9.06 -3.04 -10.45
N MET A 187 -8.53 -4.26 -10.50
CA MET A 187 -8.43 -5.05 -11.73
C MET A 187 -9.75 -5.75 -12.06
N GLY A 188 -9.97 -6.06 -13.34
CA GLY A 188 -11.21 -6.69 -13.84
C GLY A 188 -12.22 -5.71 -14.44
N GLY A 189 -11.99 -4.40 -14.29
CA GLY A 189 -12.73 -3.34 -14.98
C GLY A 189 -12.09 -2.95 -16.31
N GLY A 190 -12.66 -1.95 -17.00
CA GLY A 190 -12.09 -1.45 -18.26
C GLY A 190 -10.92 -0.49 -18.05
N THR A 191 -11.17 0.62 -17.35
CA THR A 191 -10.19 1.71 -17.19
C THR A 191 -8.99 1.28 -16.34
N GLY A 192 -9.23 0.67 -15.16
CA GLY A 192 -8.15 0.23 -14.28
C GLY A 192 -7.26 -0.82 -14.94
N THR A 193 -7.88 -1.88 -15.49
CA THR A 193 -7.16 -3.02 -16.09
C THR A 193 -6.36 -2.61 -17.33
N GLY A 194 -6.94 -1.77 -18.20
CA GLY A 194 -6.29 -1.35 -19.44
C GLY A 194 -5.40 -0.12 -19.29
N GLY A 195 -5.80 0.84 -18.45
CA GLY A 195 -5.09 2.11 -18.29
C GLY A 195 -3.89 2.04 -17.34
N ALA A 196 -3.98 1.28 -16.24
CA ALA A 196 -2.90 1.21 -15.25
C ALA A 196 -1.56 0.75 -15.84
N PRO A 197 -1.48 -0.29 -16.71
CA PRO A 197 -0.21 -0.67 -17.33
C PRO A 197 0.41 0.42 -18.19
N ILE A 198 -0.41 1.21 -18.88
CA ILE A 198 0.08 2.31 -19.73
C ILE A 198 0.63 3.44 -18.87
N ILE A 199 -0.10 3.83 -17.84
CA ILE A 199 0.32 4.88 -16.90
C ILE A 199 1.63 4.49 -16.21
N ALA A 200 1.71 3.25 -15.73
CA ALA A 200 2.91 2.70 -15.11
C ALA A 200 4.10 2.67 -16.07
N GLY A 201 3.88 2.24 -17.33
CA GLY A 201 4.92 2.24 -18.35
C GLY A 201 5.43 3.64 -18.69
N VAL A 202 4.56 4.65 -18.68
CA VAL A 202 4.96 6.06 -18.82
C VAL A 202 5.81 6.51 -17.63
N ALA A 203 5.39 6.22 -16.39
CA ALA A 203 6.16 6.55 -15.19
C ALA A 203 7.56 5.91 -15.21
N LYS A 204 7.63 4.62 -15.53
CA LYS A 204 8.90 3.88 -15.65
C LYS A 204 9.80 4.44 -16.76
N SER A 205 9.23 4.86 -17.89
CA SER A 205 10.00 5.48 -18.99
C SER A 205 10.61 6.83 -18.61
N LEU A 206 10.01 7.52 -17.64
CA LEU A 206 10.54 8.76 -17.04
C LEU A 206 11.61 8.52 -15.96
N GLY A 207 11.93 7.26 -15.64
CA GLY A 207 12.89 6.89 -14.59
C GLY A 207 12.35 7.05 -13.17
N ILE A 208 11.04 7.15 -13.00
CA ILE A 208 10.35 7.29 -11.71
C ILE A 208 10.18 5.89 -11.12
N LEU A 209 10.50 5.71 -9.82
CA LEU A 209 10.24 4.45 -9.13
C LEU A 209 8.72 4.18 -9.11
N THR A 210 8.31 3.10 -9.79
CA THR A 210 6.90 2.81 -10.03
C THR A 210 6.45 1.58 -9.27
N VAL A 211 5.54 1.76 -8.32
CA VAL A 211 4.95 0.70 -7.51
C VAL A 211 3.48 0.54 -7.84
N GLY A 212 3.10 -0.64 -8.33
CA GLY A 212 1.71 -1.01 -8.54
C GLY A 212 1.10 -1.65 -7.29
N ILE A 213 -0.03 -1.15 -6.81
CA ILE A 213 -0.79 -1.76 -5.72
C ILE A 213 -2.22 -1.96 -6.21
N VAL A 214 -2.60 -3.21 -6.49
CA VAL A 214 -3.85 -3.51 -7.17
C VAL A 214 -4.63 -4.61 -6.49
N THR A 215 -5.96 -4.56 -6.62
CA THR A 215 -6.85 -5.61 -6.14
C THR A 215 -7.37 -6.47 -7.27
N THR A 216 -7.54 -7.78 -7.01
CA THR A 216 -8.31 -8.66 -7.89
C THR A 216 -9.78 -8.65 -7.49
N PRO A 217 -10.71 -8.84 -8.45
CA PRO A 217 -12.13 -8.86 -8.15
C PRO A 217 -12.52 -10.00 -7.21
N PHE A 218 -13.61 -9.82 -6.49
CA PHE A 218 -14.24 -10.90 -5.75
C PHE A 218 -14.82 -11.97 -6.67
N SER A 219 -14.87 -13.21 -6.21
CA SER A 219 -15.42 -14.34 -6.97
C SER A 219 -16.85 -14.11 -7.44
N PHE A 220 -17.68 -13.39 -6.63
CA PHE A 220 -19.06 -13.08 -7.00
C PHE A 220 -19.20 -12.05 -8.14
N GLU A 221 -18.13 -11.28 -8.45
CA GLU A 221 -18.13 -10.33 -9.57
C GLU A 221 -18.09 -11.02 -10.95
N GLY A 222 -17.78 -12.31 -10.97
CA GLY A 222 -17.89 -13.17 -12.13
C GLY A 222 -16.56 -13.49 -12.83
N ARG A 223 -16.55 -14.66 -13.51
CA ARG A 223 -15.36 -15.22 -14.16
C ARG A 223 -14.71 -14.30 -15.18
N ARG A 224 -15.52 -13.55 -15.95
CA ARG A 224 -15.00 -12.65 -16.98
C ARG A 224 -14.08 -11.59 -16.38
N ARG A 225 -14.49 -11.00 -15.25
CA ARG A 225 -13.67 -10.01 -14.55
C ARG A 225 -12.38 -10.62 -14.01
N ALA A 226 -12.44 -11.85 -13.49
CA ALA A 226 -11.26 -12.54 -12.98
C ALA A 226 -10.22 -12.80 -14.09
N VAL A 227 -10.65 -13.24 -15.28
CA VAL A 227 -9.74 -13.44 -16.43
C VAL A 227 -9.13 -12.10 -16.87
N GLN A 228 -9.96 -11.07 -17.05
CA GLN A 228 -9.49 -9.73 -17.43
C GLN A 228 -8.50 -9.17 -16.39
N ALA A 229 -8.75 -9.41 -15.10
CA ALA A 229 -7.83 -9.00 -14.03
C ALA A 229 -6.47 -9.68 -14.16
N GLN A 230 -6.44 -10.99 -14.43
CA GLN A 230 -5.20 -11.74 -14.58
C GLN A 230 -4.37 -11.26 -15.77
N GLU A 231 -5.00 -10.99 -16.91
CA GLU A 231 -4.36 -10.42 -18.10
C GLU A 231 -3.79 -9.02 -17.79
N GLY A 232 -4.58 -8.16 -17.12
CA GLY A 232 -4.14 -6.82 -16.72
C GLY A 232 -2.99 -6.83 -15.73
N ILE A 233 -3.01 -7.74 -14.75
CA ILE A 233 -1.91 -7.94 -13.78
C ILE A 233 -0.64 -8.37 -14.48
N SER A 234 -0.73 -9.28 -15.46
CA SER A 234 0.43 -9.72 -16.24
C SER A 234 1.04 -8.55 -17.03
N SER A 235 0.20 -7.74 -17.68
CA SER A 235 0.64 -6.56 -18.40
C SER A 235 1.21 -5.48 -17.46
N LEU A 236 0.59 -5.27 -16.29
CA LEU A 236 1.09 -4.30 -15.31
C LEU A 236 2.44 -4.70 -14.74
N ARG A 237 2.66 -5.99 -14.48
CA ARG A 237 3.93 -6.53 -13.96
C ARG A 237 5.14 -6.19 -14.83
N GLU A 238 4.95 -6.14 -16.13
CA GLU A 238 6.02 -5.78 -17.08
C GLU A 238 6.36 -4.28 -17.07
N ASN A 239 5.41 -3.45 -16.60
CA ASN A 239 5.48 -2.00 -16.65
C ASN A 239 5.72 -1.33 -15.30
N VAL A 240 5.86 -2.08 -14.20
CA VAL A 240 6.20 -1.56 -12.86
C VAL A 240 7.55 -2.10 -12.39
N ASP A 241 8.11 -1.48 -11.37
CA ASP A 241 9.30 -1.99 -10.68
C ASP A 241 8.89 -3.01 -9.61
N THR A 242 7.84 -2.72 -8.87
CA THR A 242 7.25 -3.57 -7.84
C THR A 242 5.75 -3.65 -8.02
N LEU A 243 5.19 -4.86 -7.96
CA LEU A 243 3.76 -5.10 -8.04
C LEU A 243 3.26 -5.85 -6.80
N ILE A 244 2.36 -5.21 -6.07
CA ILE A 244 1.63 -5.79 -4.95
C ILE A 244 0.21 -6.11 -5.43
N VAL A 245 -0.16 -7.39 -5.40
CA VAL A 245 -1.49 -7.86 -5.79
C VAL A 245 -2.24 -8.31 -4.54
N ILE A 246 -3.40 -7.74 -4.31
CA ILE A 246 -4.26 -8.02 -3.16
C ILE A 246 -5.47 -8.82 -3.63
N PRO A 247 -5.57 -10.12 -3.30
CA PRO A 247 -6.74 -10.92 -3.66
C PRO A 247 -7.92 -10.57 -2.74
N ASN A 248 -8.99 -9.95 -3.30
CA ASN A 248 -10.17 -9.57 -2.50
C ASN A 248 -10.85 -10.77 -1.84
N ASP A 249 -10.82 -11.95 -2.46
CA ASP A 249 -11.38 -13.17 -1.87
C ASP A 249 -10.70 -13.56 -0.55
N LYS A 250 -9.41 -13.25 -0.38
CA LYS A 250 -8.70 -13.49 0.87
C LYS A 250 -9.20 -12.59 2.01
N LEU A 251 -9.71 -11.41 1.68
CA LEU A 251 -10.28 -10.50 2.67
C LEU A 251 -11.58 -11.03 3.26
N LEU A 252 -12.31 -11.86 2.51
CA LEU A 252 -13.52 -12.52 3.01
C LEU A 252 -13.26 -13.45 4.19
N THR A 253 -12.04 -13.96 4.33
CA THR A 253 -11.67 -14.79 5.49
C THR A 253 -11.51 -13.98 6.78
N ALA A 254 -11.27 -12.69 6.66
CA ALA A 254 -11.09 -11.77 7.79
C ALA A 254 -12.40 -11.09 8.25
N VAL A 255 -13.49 -11.23 7.47
CA VAL A 255 -14.78 -10.60 7.78
C VAL A 255 -15.83 -11.61 8.23
N SER A 256 -16.83 -11.15 8.98
CA SER A 256 -17.94 -12.01 9.41
C SER A 256 -18.93 -12.29 8.27
N MET A 257 -19.67 -13.41 8.37
CA MET A 257 -20.73 -13.73 7.39
C MET A 257 -21.87 -12.69 7.35
N ALA A 258 -21.99 -11.85 8.36
CA ALA A 258 -22.99 -10.79 8.44
C ALA A 258 -22.54 -9.45 7.86
N THR A 259 -21.30 -9.36 7.35
CA THR A 259 -20.70 -8.11 6.85
C THR A 259 -21.41 -7.66 5.56
N PRO A 260 -21.91 -6.41 5.50
CA PRO A 260 -22.50 -5.86 4.28
C PRO A 260 -21.50 -5.81 3.11
N VAL A 261 -22.01 -5.95 1.88
CA VAL A 261 -21.18 -5.89 0.66
C VAL A 261 -20.40 -4.57 0.56
N THR A 262 -21.01 -3.47 0.95
CA THR A 262 -20.37 -2.14 0.97
C THR A 262 -19.13 -2.11 1.89
N GLU A 263 -19.21 -2.80 3.03
CA GLU A 263 -18.10 -2.89 3.99
C GLU A 263 -16.97 -3.77 3.45
N ALA A 264 -17.29 -4.81 2.69
CA ALA A 264 -16.29 -5.65 2.02
C ALA A 264 -15.47 -4.86 0.98
N PHE A 265 -16.13 -4.01 0.17
CA PHE A 265 -15.42 -3.11 -0.74
C PHE A 265 -14.62 -2.05 0.02
N ASN A 266 -15.18 -1.52 1.09
CA ASN A 266 -14.50 -0.58 1.96
C ASN A 266 -13.21 -1.18 2.55
N LEU A 267 -13.23 -2.45 2.91
CA LEU A 267 -12.05 -3.16 3.40
C LEU A 267 -10.99 -3.30 2.30
N ALA A 268 -11.39 -3.63 1.07
CA ALA A 268 -10.46 -3.72 -0.05
C ALA A 268 -9.77 -2.37 -0.33
N ASP A 269 -10.54 -1.27 -0.33
CA ASP A 269 -9.97 0.07 -0.47
C ASP A 269 -9.05 0.44 0.71
N ASP A 270 -9.40 -0.01 1.92
CA ASP A 270 -8.59 0.25 3.12
C ASP A 270 -7.26 -0.50 3.11
N ILE A 271 -7.23 -1.72 2.58
CA ILE A 271 -5.99 -2.46 2.38
C ILE A 271 -5.08 -1.79 1.33
N LEU A 272 -5.66 -1.27 0.23
CA LEU A 272 -4.89 -0.46 -0.72
C LEU A 272 -4.28 0.77 -0.04
N ARG A 273 -5.06 1.46 0.80
CA ARG A 273 -4.58 2.59 1.60
C ARG A 273 -3.44 2.18 2.53
N GLN A 274 -3.58 1.07 3.25
CA GLN A 274 -2.54 0.58 4.17
C GLN A 274 -1.27 0.20 3.40
N GLY A 275 -1.40 -0.35 2.20
CA GLY A 275 -0.26 -0.67 1.33
C GLY A 275 0.54 0.57 0.92
N VAL A 276 -0.16 1.62 0.47
CA VAL A 276 0.48 2.90 0.14
C VAL A 276 1.08 3.53 1.39
N ARG A 277 0.32 3.59 2.50
CA ARG A 277 0.76 4.18 3.77
C ARG A 277 1.99 3.49 4.33
N GLY A 278 2.03 2.15 4.30
CA GLY A 278 3.15 1.38 4.84
C GLY A 278 4.49 1.67 4.17
N ILE A 279 4.47 2.10 2.90
CA ILE A 279 5.69 2.48 2.16
C ILE A 279 5.94 3.98 2.28
N SER A 280 4.91 4.81 2.13
CA SER A 280 5.07 6.27 2.17
C SER A 280 5.51 6.78 3.54
N ASP A 281 4.93 6.24 4.63
CA ASP A 281 5.24 6.68 5.99
C ASP A 281 6.73 6.49 6.34
N ILE A 282 7.36 5.41 5.86
CA ILE A 282 8.79 5.15 6.06
C ILE A 282 9.65 6.25 5.44
N ILE A 283 9.20 6.82 4.32
CA ILE A 283 9.94 7.82 3.53
C ILE A 283 9.64 9.24 4.01
N THR A 284 8.35 9.53 4.28
CA THR A 284 7.86 10.92 4.46
C THR A 284 7.74 11.35 5.92
N ILE A 285 7.55 10.40 6.84
CA ILE A 285 7.37 10.73 8.26
C ILE A 285 8.71 10.57 8.96
N PRO A 286 9.28 11.65 9.55
CA PRO A 286 10.46 11.52 10.38
C PRO A 286 10.11 10.67 11.61
N GLY A 287 10.60 9.43 11.62
CA GLY A 287 10.39 8.46 12.67
C GLY A 287 11.56 8.37 13.66
N LEU A 288 11.52 7.35 14.53
CA LEU A 288 12.66 7.02 15.41
C LEU A 288 13.84 6.46 14.60
N VAL A 289 13.56 5.73 13.54
CA VAL A 289 14.53 5.21 12.57
C VAL A 289 14.07 5.63 11.19
N ASN A 290 14.83 6.51 10.57
CA ASN A 290 14.56 6.97 9.22
C ASN A 290 15.27 6.07 8.22
N VAL A 291 14.58 5.78 7.13
CA VAL A 291 15.13 5.05 5.99
C VAL A 291 15.31 6.02 4.84
N ASP A 292 16.45 5.99 4.20
CA ASP A 292 16.72 6.81 3.03
C ASP A 292 15.88 6.31 1.84
N PHE A 293 15.40 7.25 1.01
CA PHE A 293 14.68 6.91 -0.23
C PHE A 293 15.52 5.99 -1.15
N ALA A 294 16.84 6.17 -1.14
CA ALA A 294 17.75 5.35 -1.94
C ALA A 294 17.72 3.86 -1.53
N ASP A 295 17.60 3.57 -0.24
CA ASP A 295 17.52 2.19 0.28
C ASP A 295 16.21 1.54 -0.12
N VAL A 296 15.09 2.27 0.04
CA VAL A 296 13.77 1.80 -0.41
C VAL A 296 13.78 1.53 -1.91
N ARG A 297 14.37 2.44 -2.70
CA ARG A 297 14.52 2.29 -4.14
C ARG A 297 15.31 1.02 -4.49
N ALA A 298 16.45 0.78 -3.81
CA ALA A 298 17.30 -0.38 -4.07
C ALA A 298 16.60 -1.73 -3.86
N ILE A 299 15.69 -1.81 -2.88
CA ILE A 299 14.90 -3.03 -2.62
C ILE A 299 13.71 -3.17 -3.58
N MET A 300 13.08 -2.05 -3.96
CA MET A 300 11.84 -2.06 -4.76
C MET A 300 12.08 -2.00 -6.27
N GLU A 301 13.22 -1.49 -6.71
CA GLU A 301 13.57 -1.44 -8.13
C GLU A 301 13.75 -2.85 -8.70
N ASN A 302 13.01 -3.17 -9.76
CA ASN A 302 13.04 -4.48 -10.43
C ASN A 302 12.68 -5.68 -9.53
N ALA A 303 11.98 -5.47 -8.42
CA ALA A 303 11.56 -6.52 -7.50
C ALA A 303 10.43 -7.42 -8.06
N SER A 304 9.79 -7.00 -9.16
CA SER A 304 8.78 -7.73 -9.92
C SER A 304 7.48 -7.97 -9.12
N SER A 305 7.38 -9.08 -8.39
CA SER A 305 6.20 -9.40 -7.57
C SER A 305 6.54 -9.26 -6.09
N SER A 306 5.65 -8.61 -5.36
CA SER A 306 5.78 -8.43 -3.92
C SER A 306 4.49 -8.79 -3.21
N LEU A 307 4.60 -9.25 -1.99
CA LEU A 307 3.49 -9.59 -1.13
C LEU A 307 3.51 -8.68 0.10
N MET A 308 2.34 -8.41 0.62
CA MET A 308 2.16 -7.54 1.78
C MET A 308 1.43 -8.29 2.89
N GLY A 309 1.94 -8.18 4.11
CA GLY A 309 1.29 -8.63 5.32
C GLY A 309 1.04 -7.46 6.27
N ILE A 310 -0.13 -7.47 6.91
CA ILE A 310 -0.50 -6.46 7.89
C ILE A 310 -0.96 -7.17 9.14
N GLY A 311 -0.41 -6.77 10.28
CA GLY A 311 -0.78 -7.30 11.58
C GLY A 311 -0.98 -6.19 12.59
N THR A 312 -2.04 -6.27 13.36
CA THR A 312 -2.34 -5.35 14.46
C THR A 312 -2.55 -6.13 15.73
N ALA A 313 -2.09 -5.59 16.85
CA ALA A 313 -2.33 -6.20 18.15
C ALA A 313 -2.34 -5.16 19.28
N THR A 314 -2.92 -5.54 20.40
CA THR A 314 -3.02 -4.75 21.63
C THR A 314 -2.59 -5.59 22.83
N GLY A 315 -2.21 -4.96 23.93
CA GLY A 315 -1.84 -5.65 25.16
C GLY A 315 -0.34 -5.65 25.45
N LYS A 316 0.12 -6.56 26.32
CA LYS A 316 1.52 -6.58 26.79
C LYS A 316 2.51 -7.14 25.78
N THR A 317 2.06 -8.03 24.91
CA THR A 317 2.87 -8.69 23.86
C THR A 317 2.52 -8.17 22.47
N ARG A 318 1.89 -6.98 22.41
CA ARG A 318 1.30 -6.40 21.19
C ARG A 318 2.24 -6.35 19.98
N ALA A 319 3.51 -6.01 20.17
CA ALA A 319 4.46 -5.93 19.06
C ALA A 319 4.81 -7.31 18.49
N ARG A 320 5.05 -8.30 19.36
CA ARG A 320 5.28 -9.68 18.94
C ARG A 320 4.05 -10.28 18.25
N ASP A 321 2.87 -10.07 18.85
CA ASP A 321 1.62 -10.59 18.31
C ASP A 321 1.27 -9.91 16.97
N ALA A 322 1.53 -8.60 16.84
CA ALA A 322 1.38 -7.88 15.57
C ALA A 322 2.32 -8.42 14.48
N ALA A 323 3.58 -8.74 14.82
CA ALA A 323 4.52 -9.35 13.88
C ALA A 323 4.04 -10.73 13.41
N LEU A 324 3.60 -11.57 14.34
CA LEU A 324 3.03 -12.88 13.99
C LEU A 324 1.78 -12.75 13.11
N ASN A 325 0.87 -11.83 13.45
CA ASN A 325 -0.32 -11.56 12.66
C ASN A 325 0.02 -11.04 11.25
N ALA A 326 1.05 -10.20 11.12
CA ALA A 326 1.50 -9.71 9.82
C ALA A 326 2.05 -10.84 8.94
N ILE A 327 2.86 -11.74 9.52
CA ILE A 327 3.43 -12.89 8.80
C ILE A 327 2.36 -13.92 8.45
N GLN A 328 1.40 -14.14 9.34
CA GLN A 328 0.28 -15.06 9.13
C GLN A 328 -0.89 -14.43 8.35
N SER A 329 -0.70 -13.21 7.85
CA SER A 329 -1.72 -12.51 7.07
C SER A 329 -2.15 -13.36 5.87
N PRO A 330 -3.46 -13.53 5.62
CA PRO A 330 -3.95 -14.26 4.46
C PRO A 330 -3.53 -13.65 3.11
N LEU A 331 -2.97 -12.44 3.13
CA LEU A 331 -2.41 -11.77 1.96
C LEU A 331 -1.01 -12.27 1.58
N LEU A 332 -0.31 -12.94 2.51
CA LEU A 332 0.98 -13.59 2.28
C LEU A 332 0.75 -15.08 1.95
N ASP A 333 0.43 -15.37 0.69
CA ASP A 333 0.21 -16.75 0.21
C ASP A 333 1.50 -17.60 0.17
N ILE A 334 2.63 -16.93 -0.04
CA ILE A 334 3.97 -17.54 -0.15
C ILE A 334 4.73 -17.14 1.11
N GLY A 335 5.35 -18.11 1.79
CA GLY A 335 6.16 -17.80 2.98
C GLY A 335 7.25 -16.78 2.71
N ILE A 336 7.46 -15.86 3.65
CA ILE A 336 8.47 -14.79 3.56
C ILE A 336 9.92 -15.31 3.49
N GLU A 337 10.13 -16.59 3.78
CA GLU A 337 11.43 -17.29 3.75
C GLU A 337 12.14 -17.21 2.40
N ARG A 338 11.39 -16.94 1.31
CA ARG A 338 11.91 -16.88 -0.07
C ARG A 338 12.10 -15.46 -0.59
N ALA A 339 11.76 -14.45 0.20
CA ALA A 339 11.94 -13.07 -0.18
C ALA A 339 13.42 -12.69 -0.18
N THR A 340 13.88 -11.96 -1.20
CA THR A 340 15.25 -11.43 -1.26
C THR A 340 15.36 -10.03 -0.66
N GLY A 341 14.24 -9.33 -0.51
CA GLY A 341 14.15 -8.03 0.16
C GLY A 341 12.90 -7.95 1.01
N ILE A 342 13.02 -7.34 2.18
CA ILE A 342 11.90 -7.13 3.08
C ILE A 342 11.96 -5.72 3.62
N VAL A 343 10.83 -5.02 3.48
CA VAL A 343 10.59 -3.73 4.10
C VAL A 343 9.52 -3.93 5.15
N TRP A 344 9.81 -3.61 6.39
CA TRP A 344 8.81 -3.69 7.43
C TRP A 344 8.76 -2.42 8.26
N ASN A 345 7.55 -2.00 8.57
CA ASN A 345 7.28 -0.79 9.34
C ASN A 345 6.47 -1.12 10.58
N ILE A 346 6.91 -0.62 11.72
CA ILE A 346 6.14 -0.67 12.96
C ILE A 346 5.57 0.72 13.25
N THR A 347 4.25 0.78 13.42
CA THR A 347 3.55 2.01 13.81
C THR A 347 2.93 1.78 15.17
N GLY A 348 3.27 2.62 16.14
CA GLY A 348 2.73 2.55 17.50
C GLY A 348 2.48 3.93 18.07
N GLY A 349 1.89 3.99 19.26
CA GLY A 349 1.72 5.22 20.02
C GLY A 349 3.01 5.71 20.64
N THR A 350 2.93 6.83 21.35
CA THR A 350 4.07 7.40 22.11
C THR A 350 4.57 6.49 23.24
N ASP A 351 3.85 5.41 23.52
CA ASP A 351 4.12 4.37 24.51
C ASP A 351 4.90 3.18 23.94
N LEU A 352 5.32 3.22 22.66
CA LEU A 352 6.10 2.18 22.01
C LEU A 352 7.51 2.12 22.62
N THR A 353 7.91 0.94 23.09
CA THR A 353 9.21 0.74 23.73
C THR A 353 10.22 0.04 22.82
N LEU A 354 11.51 0.27 23.05
CA LEU A 354 12.59 -0.40 22.31
C LEU A 354 12.54 -1.94 22.47
N PHE A 355 12.13 -2.43 23.63
CA PHE A 355 11.99 -3.87 23.87
C PHE A 355 10.87 -4.48 23.01
N GLU A 356 9.77 -3.76 22.80
CA GLU A 356 8.68 -4.19 21.91
C GLU A 356 9.16 -4.25 20.47
N VAL A 357 9.89 -3.23 20.01
CA VAL A 357 10.48 -3.22 18.67
C VAL A 357 11.42 -4.40 18.47
N ASN A 358 12.29 -4.66 19.44
CA ASN A 358 13.22 -5.80 19.38
C ASN A 358 12.49 -7.14 19.35
N ALA A 359 11.42 -7.31 20.16
CA ALA A 359 10.63 -8.53 20.17
C ALA A 359 9.89 -8.79 18.85
N ALA A 360 9.46 -7.73 18.15
CA ALA A 360 8.89 -7.85 16.82
C ALA A 360 9.96 -8.19 15.76
N ALA A 361 11.12 -7.55 15.85
CA ALA A 361 12.26 -7.81 14.96
C ALA A 361 12.74 -9.27 15.05
N GLU A 362 12.86 -9.82 16.27
CA GLU A 362 13.26 -11.20 16.51
C GLU A 362 12.34 -12.19 15.78
N VAL A 363 11.02 -11.98 15.85
CA VAL A 363 10.04 -12.84 15.16
C VAL A 363 10.19 -12.77 13.63
N ILE A 364 10.47 -11.59 13.09
CA ILE A 364 10.65 -11.41 11.64
C ILE A 364 11.96 -12.05 11.20
N TYR A 365 13.06 -11.83 11.93
CA TYR A 365 14.39 -12.34 11.59
C TYR A 365 14.47 -13.87 11.66
N ASP A 366 13.74 -14.50 12.56
CA ASP A 366 13.71 -15.96 12.70
C ASP A 366 13.10 -16.67 11.47
N LEU A 367 12.29 -15.94 10.68
CA LEU A 367 11.53 -16.48 9.54
C LEU A 367 12.06 -16.05 8.18
N VAL A 368 13.01 -15.12 8.14
CA VAL A 368 13.54 -14.54 6.92
C VAL A 368 14.87 -15.18 6.54
N ASP A 369 15.15 -15.27 5.22
CA ASP A 369 16.45 -15.70 4.74
C ASP A 369 17.56 -14.77 5.30
N PRO A 370 18.61 -15.31 5.95
CA PRO A 370 19.71 -14.50 6.49
C PRO A 370 20.43 -13.62 5.45
N THR A 371 20.27 -13.93 4.15
CA THR A 371 20.87 -13.17 3.04
C THR A 371 19.96 -12.10 2.47
N ALA A 372 18.71 -11.99 2.96
CA ALA A 372 17.75 -11.01 2.48
C ALA A 372 18.10 -9.59 2.96
N ASN A 373 17.89 -8.61 2.08
CA ASN A 373 18.01 -7.21 2.45
C ASN A 373 16.81 -6.80 3.31
N LEU A 374 17.07 -6.40 4.54
CA LEU A 374 16.04 -5.97 5.50
C LEU A 374 16.11 -4.47 5.73
N ILE A 375 14.97 -3.79 5.48
CA ILE A 375 14.77 -2.40 5.85
C ILE A 375 13.72 -2.33 6.96
N PHE A 376 14.03 -1.55 7.99
CA PHE A 376 13.19 -1.35 9.14
C PHE A 376 12.85 0.13 9.33
N GLY A 377 11.56 0.43 9.48
CA GLY A 377 11.04 1.75 9.85
C GLY A 377 10.23 1.70 11.15
N ALA A 378 10.33 2.75 11.95
CA ALA A 378 9.52 2.91 13.17
C ALA A 378 8.88 4.29 13.19
N VAL A 379 7.55 4.32 13.12
CA VAL A 379 6.73 5.53 13.09
C VAL A 379 5.90 5.65 14.35
N ILE A 380 5.86 6.84 14.93
CA ILE A 380 5.00 7.15 16.09
C ILE A 380 3.77 7.90 15.60
N ASP A 381 2.59 7.28 15.78
CA ASP A 381 1.29 7.93 15.56
C ASP A 381 0.65 8.22 16.93
N PRO A 382 0.51 9.50 17.32
CA PRO A 382 -0.05 9.86 18.63
C PRO A 382 -1.52 9.47 18.81
N ASN A 383 -2.21 9.15 17.70
CA ASN A 383 -3.61 8.72 17.74
C ASN A 383 -3.73 7.23 18.13
N LEU A 384 -2.67 6.45 17.97
CA LEU A 384 -2.64 5.04 18.37
C LEU A 384 -2.27 4.93 19.85
N SER A 385 -3.27 4.65 20.68
CA SER A 385 -3.06 4.42 22.12
C SER A 385 -3.21 2.93 22.45
N GLY A 386 -2.12 2.32 22.91
CA GLY A 386 -2.11 0.91 23.33
C GLY A 386 -2.16 -0.13 22.20
N GLN A 387 -2.20 0.29 20.94
CA GLN A 387 -2.19 -0.58 19.77
C GLN A 387 -0.88 -0.44 19.00
N VAL A 388 -0.41 -1.54 18.44
CA VAL A 388 0.73 -1.58 17.50
C VAL A 388 0.26 -2.19 16.20
N SER A 389 0.67 -1.58 15.09
CA SER A 389 0.44 -2.07 13.73
C SER A 389 1.79 -2.34 13.06
N ILE A 390 1.92 -3.49 12.43
CA ILE A 390 3.11 -3.85 11.65
C ILE A 390 2.67 -4.10 10.22
N THR A 391 3.31 -3.40 9.29
CA THR A 391 3.17 -3.63 7.85
C THR A 391 4.47 -4.22 7.34
N LEU A 392 4.38 -5.38 6.70
CA LEU A 392 5.51 -6.12 6.15
C LEU A 392 5.31 -6.25 4.65
N ILE A 393 6.34 -5.91 3.86
CA ILE A 393 6.35 -6.04 2.42
C ILE A 393 7.55 -6.90 2.03
N ALA A 394 7.26 -8.08 1.51
CA ALA A 394 8.25 -9.02 1.04
C ALA A 394 8.38 -8.90 -0.48
N THR A 395 9.60 -8.74 -0.97
CA THR A 395 9.91 -8.48 -2.38
C THR A 395 10.89 -9.49 -2.93
N GLY A 396 11.00 -9.56 -4.26
CA GLY A 396 12.04 -10.34 -4.93
C GLY A 396 11.85 -11.84 -4.82
N PHE A 397 10.61 -12.31 -4.80
CA PHE A 397 10.34 -13.75 -4.89
C PHE A 397 10.89 -14.28 -6.22
N LYS A 398 12.00 -15.02 -6.15
CA LYS A 398 12.62 -15.64 -7.34
C LYS A 398 11.56 -16.47 -8.07
N ARG A 399 11.43 -16.24 -9.37
CA ARG A 399 10.44 -16.87 -10.24
C ARG A 399 10.48 -18.39 -10.11
N LEU A 400 9.58 -18.97 -9.33
CA LEU A 400 9.32 -20.41 -9.34
C LEU A 400 8.88 -20.90 -10.73
N GLN A 401 8.23 -20.04 -11.52
CA GLN A 401 7.75 -20.36 -12.85
C GLN A 401 8.86 -20.67 -13.88
N GLU A 402 10.08 -20.13 -13.73
CA GLU A 402 11.19 -20.49 -14.61
C GLU A 402 11.87 -21.81 -14.23
N ALA A 403 11.83 -22.18 -12.95
CA ALA A 403 12.36 -23.46 -12.49
C ALA A 403 11.37 -24.61 -12.83
N GLU A 404 10.10 -24.45 -12.50
CA GLU A 404 9.06 -25.44 -12.85
C GLU A 404 8.84 -25.56 -14.35
N GLY A 405 8.88 -24.45 -15.10
CA GLY A 405 8.80 -24.48 -16.57
C GLY A 405 10.03 -25.12 -17.22
N ARG A 406 11.23 -24.99 -16.63
CA ARG A 406 12.44 -25.69 -17.09
C ARG A 406 12.43 -27.15 -16.69
N GLU A 407 11.96 -27.51 -15.50
CA GLU A 407 11.83 -28.92 -15.09
C GLU A 407 10.76 -29.65 -15.91
N LEU A 408 9.59 -29.03 -16.11
CA LEU A 408 8.53 -29.58 -16.96
C LEU A 408 8.96 -29.69 -18.43
N SER A 409 9.69 -28.70 -18.95
CA SER A 409 10.21 -28.77 -20.33
C SER A 409 11.37 -29.76 -20.46
N GLN A 410 12.20 -29.96 -19.46
CA GLN A 410 13.24 -30.99 -19.43
C GLN A 410 12.65 -32.38 -19.24
N GLN A 411 11.62 -32.57 -18.41
CA GLN A 411 10.91 -33.82 -18.30
C GLN A 411 10.15 -34.19 -19.57
N ALA A 412 9.47 -33.22 -20.19
CA ALA A 412 8.81 -33.43 -21.49
C ALA A 412 9.82 -33.74 -22.61
N ALA A 413 10.99 -33.12 -22.60
CA ALA A 413 12.07 -33.41 -23.52
C ALA A 413 12.72 -34.78 -23.26
N ALA A 414 12.86 -35.16 -21.98
CA ALA A 414 13.37 -36.49 -21.60
C ALA A 414 12.36 -37.61 -21.96
N GLU A 415 11.05 -37.41 -21.72
CA GLU A 415 10.01 -38.37 -22.12
C GLU A 415 9.87 -38.48 -23.63
N SER A 416 10.07 -37.40 -24.39
CA SER A 416 10.07 -37.41 -25.84
C SER A 416 11.30 -38.12 -26.42
N SER A 417 12.42 -38.14 -25.73
CA SER A 417 13.67 -38.84 -26.15
C SER A 417 13.61 -40.36 -25.86
N VAL A 418 12.79 -40.79 -24.87
CA VAL A 418 12.63 -42.21 -24.51
C VAL A 418 11.57 -42.91 -25.38
N ARG A 419 10.67 -42.16 -26.01
CA ARG A 419 9.70 -42.69 -26.96
C ARG A 419 10.13 -42.55 -28.43
N ARG A 420 11.31 -43.05 -28.78
CA ARG A 420 11.54 -43.51 -30.13
C ARG A 420 11.13 -44.98 -30.20
N PRO A 421 9.96 -45.36 -30.75
CA PRO A 421 9.73 -46.75 -31.09
C PRO A 421 10.69 -47.09 -32.23
N MET A 422 11.46 -48.12 -32.03
CA MET A 422 12.10 -48.84 -33.14
C MET A 422 10.93 -49.39 -34.00
N LEU A 423 10.47 -48.61 -34.97
CA LEU A 423 9.64 -49.12 -36.04
C LEU A 423 10.52 -50.02 -36.91
N GLY A 424 10.50 -51.30 -36.58
CA GLY A 424 10.76 -52.34 -37.57
C GLY A 424 9.83 -52.11 -38.77
N GLY A 425 10.43 -52.18 -39.97
CA GLY A 425 9.78 -51.87 -41.21
C GLY A 425 8.47 -52.68 -41.41
N VAL A 426 7.37 -51.94 -41.40
CA VAL A 426 6.11 -52.42 -41.92
C VAL A 426 6.04 -52.00 -43.38
N GLU A 427 6.26 -52.96 -44.30
CA GLU A 427 6.02 -52.77 -45.74
C GLU A 427 4.55 -52.37 -45.95
N VAL A 428 4.33 -51.18 -46.47
CA VAL A 428 3.02 -50.69 -46.86
C VAL A 428 2.63 -51.38 -48.16
N PRO A 429 1.53 -52.17 -48.20
CA PRO A 429 1.09 -52.86 -49.38
C PRO A 429 0.84 -51.91 -50.56
N GLU A 430 1.26 -52.37 -51.78
CA GLU A 430 1.32 -51.60 -53.04
C GLU A 430 -0.05 -50.98 -53.48
N PHE A 431 -1.18 -51.50 -52.98
CA PHE A 431 -2.51 -51.03 -53.33
C PHE A 431 -2.86 -49.64 -52.70
N LEU A 432 -2.18 -49.18 -51.65
CA LEU A 432 -2.34 -47.87 -51.03
C LEU A 432 -1.48 -46.78 -51.69
N ARG A 433 -0.61 -47.14 -52.64
CA ARG A 433 0.26 -46.20 -53.34
C ARG A 433 -0.34 -45.52 -54.57
N LYS A 434 -1.51 -46.01 -55.06
CA LYS A 434 -2.16 -45.49 -56.27
C LYS A 434 -3.54 -44.91 -55.94
N LYS A 435 -3.60 -43.65 -55.45
CA LYS A 435 -4.72 -42.72 -55.70
C LYS A 435 -4.32 -41.30 -55.28
N GLY A 436 -3.74 -40.59 -56.18
CA GLY A 436 -3.47 -39.19 -56.05
C GLY A 436 -3.32 -38.55 -57.40
N GLY A 437 -4.43 -38.42 -58.14
CA GLY A 437 -4.39 -37.77 -59.44
C GLY A 437 -5.81 -37.64 -59.99
N SER A 438 -6.53 -36.62 -59.58
CA SER A 438 -7.61 -36.05 -60.40
C SER A 438 -7.68 -34.54 -60.20
N ARG A 439 -7.26 -33.83 -61.24
CA ARG A 439 -7.46 -32.40 -61.48
C ARG A 439 -8.97 -32.16 -61.61
N PHE A 440 -9.45 -31.12 -60.92
CA PHE A 440 -10.72 -30.48 -61.26
C PHE A 440 -10.43 -29.26 -62.11
N PRO A 441 -11.10 -29.04 -63.26
CA PRO A 441 -11.02 -27.82 -64.03
C PRO A 441 -11.95 -26.77 -63.43
N MET A 442 -11.45 -25.52 -63.53
CA MET A 442 -12.27 -24.32 -63.35
C MET A 442 -13.42 -24.25 -64.34
N ALA A 443 -14.58 -23.84 -63.86
CA ALA A 443 -15.59 -23.01 -64.55
C ALA A 443 -16.23 -22.09 -63.51
#